data_c2b238f47582257ad0b792c4554a0c4c
#
_entry.id   c2b238f47582257ad0b792c4554a0c4c
#
_cell.length_a   1.000
_cell.length_b   1.000
_cell.length_c   1.000
_cell.angle_alpha   90.00
_cell.angle_beta   90.00
_cell.angle_gamma   90.00
#
_symmetry.space_group_name_H-M   'P 1'
#
loop_
_entity.id
_entity.type
_entity.pdbx_description
1 polymer ?
#
loop_
_entity_poly.entity_id
_entity_poly.type
_entity_poly.pdbx_seq_one_letter_code
_entity_poly.pdbx_strand_id
1 'polypeptide(L)'
;MILKSLSLTNFKNIASASLEFSPKINCFLGNNGMGKSNLLDALYLLSFCKSFTGVTDSQLIRRGEDFAMAAGRYGRRGLDEDLAAAIRPGRRKSFKRSGKEYKRLADHIGAFPLVLLSPADMELTAGEPSERRRFVDQIASQSDPRYLDALVRYSDAMEQRNRLLRAESEDSALYEALELQMDAAGTYVCRRRAACIEALEPVFRRYYAGIADGELPALAYAPSLREKVGQPGAITDKLAASRKRDLILGYTASGPHRDDIEMTLDGAPVRRIASQGQTKTYTSALRFAQYELLRRDLGISPLLLLDDIFDKLDARRVERIIATVADSTSFGQIFITDTNRRHLDETVREISVTGAPSRLWTVENGIFTQL
;
A
#
# COMPACT_ATOMS: atom_id res chain seq x y z
N MET A 1 2.31 11.19 13.34
CA MET A 1 0.90 11.47 12.93
C MET A 1 -0.01 10.57 13.73
N ILE A 2 -1.16 11.06 14.18
CA ILE A 2 -2.14 10.31 14.98
C ILE A 2 -3.54 10.58 14.42
N LEU A 3 -4.32 9.55 14.14
CA LEU A 3 -5.76 9.65 13.90
C LEU A 3 -6.45 9.68 15.27
N LYS A 4 -7.11 10.79 15.59
CA LYS A 4 -7.79 11.01 16.88
C LYS A 4 -9.18 10.39 16.89
N SER A 5 -9.94 10.61 15.80
CA SER A 5 -11.30 10.09 15.65
C SER A 5 -11.64 9.78 14.19
N LEU A 6 -12.61 8.89 14.02
CA LEU A 6 -13.18 8.49 12.72
C LEU A 6 -14.70 8.48 12.81
N SER A 7 -15.35 9.06 11.81
CA SER A 7 -16.79 8.97 11.59
C SER A 7 -17.06 8.30 10.25
N LEU A 8 -17.93 7.31 10.25
CA LEU A 8 -18.36 6.58 9.05
C LEU A 8 -19.88 6.68 8.92
N THR A 9 -20.37 6.84 7.70
CA THR A 9 -21.79 6.77 7.37
C THR A 9 -21.97 5.94 6.11
N ASN A 10 -22.78 4.91 6.17
CA ASN A 10 -23.15 4.02 5.06
C ASN A 10 -21.93 3.43 4.31
N PHE A 11 -20.87 3.06 5.06
CA PHE A 11 -19.64 2.54 4.49
C PHE A 11 -19.63 1.01 4.53
N LYS A 12 -19.72 0.34 3.39
CA LYS A 12 -19.81 -1.13 3.25
C LYS A 12 -20.92 -1.71 4.16
N ASN A 13 -20.59 -2.53 5.18
CA ASN A 13 -21.56 -3.06 6.14
C ASN A 13 -21.80 -2.14 7.35
N ILE A 14 -21.08 -1.02 7.46
CA ILE A 14 -21.15 -0.07 8.58
C ILE A 14 -22.22 0.98 8.26
N ALA A 15 -23.34 0.99 8.98
CA ALA A 15 -24.39 2.00 8.82
C ALA A 15 -23.93 3.36 9.35
N SER A 16 -23.45 3.37 10.59
CA SER A 16 -22.88 4.55 11.24
C SER A 16 -21.89 4.10 12.30
N ALA A 17 -20.77 4.82 12.39
CA ALA A 17 -19.80 4.65 13.46
C ALA A 17 -19.16 5.99 13.81
N SER A 18 -18.92 6.22 15.11
CA SER A 18 -18.13 7.36 15.62
C SER A 18 -17.16 6.81 16.66
N LEU A 19 -15.87 6.84 16.34
CA LEU A 19 -14.82 6.18 17.11
C LEU A 19 -13.75 7.18 17.51
N GLU A 20 -13.31 7.12 18.76
CA GLU A 20 -12.14 7.83 19.26
C GLU A 20 -11.01 6.83 19.52
N PHE A 21 -9.82 7.14 19.07
CA PHE A 21 -8.70 6.20 19.10
C PHE A 21 -7.66 6.53 20.17
N SER A 22 -7.01 5.49 20.66
CA SER A 22 -5.76 5.61 21.42
C SER A 22 -4.65 6.14 20.51
N PRO A 23 -3.77 7.02 21.01
CA PRO A 23 -2.65 7.51 20.22
C PRO A 23 -1.61 6.43 19.86
N LYS A 24 -1.70 5.24 20.47
CA LYS A 24 -0.73 4.18 20.21
C LYS A 24 -1.40 2.93 19.61
N ILE A 25 -2.20 2.20 20.36
CA ILE A 25 -2.74 0.92 19.88
C ILE A 25 -4.25 0.87 19.97
N ASN A 26 -4.84 0.38 18.89
CA ASN A 26 -6.28 0.19 18.74
C ASN A 26 -6.53 -1.22 18.21
N CYS A 27 -7.15 -2.08 19.03
CA CYS A 27 -7.45 -3.46 18.71
C CYS A 27 -8.93 -3.67 18.45
N PHE A 28 -9.25 -4.47 17.42
CA PHE A 28 -10.62 -4.76 16.99
C PHE A 28 -10.83 -6.26 16.96
N LEU A 29 -11.64 -6.77 17.89
CA LEU A 29 -11.99 -8.17 18.04
C LEU A 29 -13.36 -8.45 17.44
N GLY A 30 -13.52 -9.51 16.70
CA GLY A 30 -14.81 -9.95 16.17
C GLY A 30 -14.65 -11.10 15.17
N ASN A 31 -15.72 -11.82 14.90
CA ASN A 31 -15.72 -12.88 13.92
C ASN A 31 -15.49 -12.36 12.49
N ASN A 32 -15.21 -13.27 11.55
CA ASN A 32 -15.09 -12.91 10.15
C ASN A 32 -16.39 -12.32 9.59
N GLY A 33 -16.29 -11.33 8.71
CA GLY A 33 -17.44 -10.65 8.12
C GLY A 33 -18.10 -9.57 8.99
N MET A 34 -17.68 -9.38 10.25
CA MET A 34 -18.32 -8.42 11.18
C MET A 34 -18.02 -6.95 10.86
N GLY A 35 -17.05 -6.64 9.99
CA GLY A 35 -16.75 -5.26 9.59
C GLY A 35 -15.39 -4.74 10.01
N LYS A 36 -14.53 -5.57 10.64
CA LYS A 36 -13.17 -5.19 11.05
C LYS A 36 -12.33 -4.65 9.88
N SER A 37 -12.16 -5.45 8.83
CA SER A 37 -11.42 -5.05 7.62
C SER A 37 -12.07 -3.88 6.88
N ASN A 38 -13.40 -3.69 7.02
CA ASN A 38 -14.10 -2.54 6.44
C ASN A 38 -13.74 -1.23 7.18
N LEU A 39 -13.50 -1.28 8.49
CA LEU A 39 -12.94 -0.14 9.22
C LEU A 39 -11.55 0.20 8.70
N LEU A 40 -10.66 -0.79 8.56
CA LEU A 40 -9.31 -0.57 8.02
C LEU A 40 -9.35 -0.04 6.58
N ASP A 41 -10.33 -0.48 5.77
CA ASP A 41 -10.53 0.02 4.41
C ASP A 41 -10.96 1.49 4.38
N ALA A 42 -11.74 1.95 5.36
CA ALA A 42 -12.06 3.36 5.51
C ALA A 42 -10.81 4.20 5.84
N LEU A 43 -9.91 3.71 6.71
CA LEU A 43 -8.64 4.36 7.00
C LEU A 43 -7.73 4.38 5.76
N TYR A 44 -7.69 3.29 5.01
CA TYR A 44 -6.95 3.20 3.76
C TYR A 44 -7.51 4.16 2.70
N LEU A 45 -8.84 4.25 2.56
CA LEU A 45 -9.49 5.23 1.68
C LEU A 45 -9.07 6.66 2.03
N LEU A 46 -9.03 7.02 3.31
CA LEU A 46 -8.60 8.35 3.77
C LEU A 46 -7.12 8.64 3.49
N SER A 47 -6.28 7.64 3.29
CA SER A 47 -4.86 7.79 2.95
C SER A 47 -4.59 7.73 1.43
N PHE A 48 -5.21 6.78 0.73
CA PHE A 48 -4.92 6.47 -0.68
C PHE A 48 -6.01 6.88 -1.66
N CYS A 49 -7.09 7.49 -1.20
CA CYS A 49 -8.25 7.86 -2.02
C CYS A 49 -8.89 6.68 -2.77
N LYS A 50 -8.66 5.45 -2.34
CA LYS A 50 -9.21 4.21 -2.93
C LYS A 50 -9.31 3.10 -1.89
N SER A 51 -10.12 2.08 -2.17
CA SER A 51 -10.16 0.85 -1.36
C SER A 51 -8.90 0.01 -1.53
N PHE A 52 -8.42 -0.67 -0.48
CA PHE A 52 -7.36 -1.66 -0.59
C PHE A 52 -7.84 -3.01 -1.14
N THR A 53 -9.15 -3.29 -1.02
CA THR A 53 -9.75 -4.53 -1.52
C THR A 53 -9.99 -4.51 -3.04
N GLY A 54 -9.67 -3.39 -3.72
CA GLY A 54 -9.81 -3.27 -5.17
C GLY A 54 -11.24 -3.08 -5.67
N VAL A 55 -12.22 -2.91 -4.77
CA VAL A 55 -13.61 -2.65 -5.14
C VAL A 55 -13.79 -1.23 -5.69
N THR A 56 -14.82 -1.04 -6.52
CA THR A 56 -15.17 0.27 -7.06
C THR A 56 -15.75 1.20 -5.99
N ASP A 57 -15.73 2.51 -6.25
CA ASP A 57 -16.29 3.50 -5.31
C ASP A 57 -17.76 3.22 -4.98
N SER A 58 -18.57 2.77 -5.94
CA SER A 58 -19.97 2.41 -5.70
C SER A 58 -20.15 1.23 -4.76
N GLN A 59 -19.19 0.30 -4.73
CA GLN A 59 -19.21 -0.86 -3.82
C GLN A 59 -18.77 -0.52 -2.38
N LEU A 60 -18.25 0.69 -2.16
CA LEU A 60 -17.97 1.22 -0.82
C LEU A 60 -19.25 1.74 -0.14
N ILE A 61 -20.33 1.98 -0.91
CA ILE A 61 -21.61 2.43 -0.40
C ILE A 61 -22.36 1.23 0.16
N ARG A 62 -22.96 1.37 1.35
CA ARG A 62 -23.79 0.35 1.96
C ARG A 62 -24.97 0.01 1.07
N ARG A 63 -25.26 -1.27 0.95
CA ARG A 63 -26.36 -1.75 0.08
C ARG A 63 -27.68 -1.08 0.47
N GLY A 64 -28.34 -0.49 -0.52
CA GLY A 64 -29.61 0.23 -0.36
C GLY A 64 -29.48 1.72 -0.02
N GLU A 65 -28.24 2.24 0.05
CA GLU A 65 -27.97 3.65 0.38
C GLU A 65 -27.46 4.43 -0.83
N ASP A 66 -27.68 5.75 -0.83
CA ASP A 66 -27.34 6.64 -1.94
C ASP A 66 -25.97 7.29 -1.83
N PHE A 67 -25.28 7.13 -0.69
CA PHE A 67 -23.95 7.68 -0.47
C PHE A 67 -23.22 6.94 0.64
N ALA A 68 -21.87 7.10 0.65
CA ALA A 68 -21.04 6.76 1.80
C ALA A 68 -20.15 7.95 2.16
N MET A 69 -19.83 8.07 3.45
CA MET A 69 -18.91 9.07 3.96
C MET A 69 -17.94 8.46 4.97
N ALA A 70 -16.66 8.85 4.86
CA ALA A 70 -15.63 8.60 5.86
C ALA A 70 -14.97 9.93 6.21
N ALA A 71 -14.91 10.27 7.50
CA ALA A 71 -14.25 11.49 7.98
C ALA A 71 -13.37 11.18 9.19
N GLY A 72 -12.13 11.67 9.17
CA GLY A 72 -11.13 11.47 10.22
C GLY A 72 -10.52 12.79 10.69
N ARG A 73 -10.30 12.90 11.99
CA ARG A 73 -9.54 14.00 12.59
C ARG A 73 -8.13 13.51 12.93
N TYR A 74 -7.14 14.16 12.37
CA TYR A 74 -5.73 13.81 12.52
C TYR A 74 -4.95 14.88 13.29
N GLY A 75 -4.11 14.46 14.23
CA GLY A 75 -3.04 15.29 14.79
C GLY A 75 -1.74 15.09 14.00
N ARG A 76 -1.24 16.16 13.38
CA ARG A 76 -0.05 16.09 12.53
C ARG A 76 0.80 17.36 12.69
N ARG A 77 2.10 17.19 12.99
CA ARG A 77 3.03 18.32 13.18
C ARG A 77 2.51 19.40 14.14
N GLY A 78 1.83 18.99 15.21
CA GLY A 78 1.26 19.90 16.21
C GLY A 78 -0.06 20.57 15.84
N LEU A 79 -0.63 20.29 14.67
CA LEU A 79 -1.91 20.82 14.19
C LEU A 79 -2.95 19.72 14.04
N ASP A 80 -4.21 20.08 14.24
CA ASP A 80 -5.36 19.21 13.93
C ASP A 80 -5.82 19.46 12.49
N GLU A 81 -6.02 18.38 11.76
CA GLU A 81 -6.45 18.39 10.36
C GLU A 81 -7.62 17.41 10.17
N ASP A 82 -8.69 17.88 9.54
CA ASP A 82 -9.85 17.05 9.21
C ASP A 82 -9.76 16.56 7.76
N LEU A 83 -9.95 15.25 7.56
CA LEU A 83 -10.13 14.66 6.23
C LEU A 83 -11.56 14.17 6.09
N ALA A 84 -12.17 14.36 4.92
CA ALA A 84 -13.47 13.81 4.60
C ALA A 84 -13.52 13.31 3.16
N ALA A 85 -13.95 12.07 2.98
CA ALA A 85 -14.25 11.46 1.70
C ALA A 85 -15.75 11.21 1.59
N ALA A 86 -16.39 11.70 0.53
CA ALA A 86 -17.79 11.45 0.24
C ALA A 86 -17.93 10.80 -1.14
N ILE A 87 -18.68 9.71 -1.19
CA ILE A 87 -18.87 8.88 -2.38
C ILE A 87 -20.36 8.83 -2.71
N ARG A 88 -20.70 9.05 -4.00
CA ARG A 88 -22.05 8.92 -4.55
C ARG A 88 -22.00 8.20 -5.88
N PRO A 89 -23.00 7.34 -6.21
CA PRO A 89 -23.04 6.65 -7.49
C PRO A 89 -23.02 7.65 -8.65
N GLY A 90 -22.27 7.32 -9.70
CA GLY A 90 -22.22 8.14 -10.93
C GLY A 90 -21.56 9.52 -10.78
N ARG A 91 -21.02 9.86 -9.61
CA ARG A 91 -20.31 11.12 -9.40
C ARG A 91 -18.84 10.89 -9.02
N ARG A 92 -17.98 11.84 -9.39
CA ARG A 92 -16.61 11.86 -8.88
C ARG A 92 -16.65 11.99 -7.35
N LYS A 93 -15.88 11.17 -6.64
CA LYS A 93 -15.76 11.28 -5.19
C LYS A 93 -15.19 12.64 -4.79
N SER A 94 -15.78 13.23 -3.76
CA SER A 94 -15.28 14.45 -3.12
C SER A 94 -14.29 14.06 -2.02
N PHE A 95 -13.14 14.72 -2.01
CA PHE A 95 -12.12 14.52 -0.99
C PHE A 95 -11.66 15.87 -0.46
N LYS A 96 -11.85 16.12 0.85
CA LYS A 96 -11.59 17.43 1.48
C LYS A 96 -10.58 17.29 2.61
N ARG A 97 -9.68 18.28 2.72
CA ARG A 97 -8.77 18.46 3.84
C ARG A 97 -9.04 19.81 4.49
N SER A 98 -9.39 19.80 5.79
CA SER A 98 -9.77 21.00 6.55
C SER A 98 -10.77 21.89 5.79
N GLY A 99 -11.84 21.26 5.24
CA GLY A 99 -12.91 21.90 4.47
C GLY A 99 -12.57 22.22 3.01
N LYS A 100 -11.30 22.20 2.59
CA LYS A 100 -10.87 22.50 1.22
C LYS A 100 -10.81 21.24 0.36
N GLU A 101 -11.50 21.24 -0.77
CA GLU A 101 -11.50 20.11 -1.72
C GLU A 101 -10.21 20.01 -2.53
N TYR A 102 -9.71 18.78 -2.71
CA TYR A 102 -8.56 18.54 -3.58
C TYR A 102 -8.95 18.68 -5.05
N LYS A 103 -8.20 19.46 -5.79
CA LYS A 103 -8.34 19.56 -7.26
C LYS A 103 -7.89 18.26 -7.95
N ARG A 104 -6.79 17.69 -7.48
CA ARG A 104 -6.22 16.42 -7.93
C ARG A 104 -6.04 15.50 -6.71
N LEU A 105 -6.56 14.28 -6.77
CA LEU A 105 -6.38 13.30 -5.67
C LEU A 105 -4.92 12.88 -5.49
N ALA A 106 -4.11 12.97 -6.56
CA ALA A 106 -2.67 12.72 -6.49
C ALA A 106 -1.96 13.64 -5.49
N ASP A 107 -2.43 14.88 -5.29
CA ASP A 107 -1.84 15.85 -4.36
C ASP A 107 -2.06 15.47 -2.89
N HIS A 108 -2.95 14.50 -2.63
CA HIS A 108 -3.21 13.96 -1.29
C HIS A 108 -2.24 12.83 -0.91
N ILE A 109 -1.76 12.06 -1.90
CA ILE A 109 -0.94 10.86 -1.65
C ILE A 109 0.35 11.24 -0.92
N GLY A 110 0.66 10.54 0.17
CA GLY A 110 1.81 10.80 1.05
C GLY A 110 1.57 11.89 2.11
N ALA A 111 0.48 12.66 2.03
CA ALA A 111 0.15 13.64 3.07
C ALA A 111 -0.23 12.97 4.41
N PHE A 112 -0.93 11.84 4.34
CA PHE A 112 -1.33 11.02 5.48
C PHE A 112 -0.85 9.58 5.25
N PRO A 113 0.47 9.31 5.44
CA PRO A 113 1.05 8.04 5.08
C PRO A 113 0.51 6.89 5.93
N LEU A 114 0.35 5.74 5.27
CA LEU A 114 -0.21 4.54 5.86
C LEU A 114 0.48 3.31 5.29
N VAL A 115 0.70 2.31 6.14
CA VAL A 115 1.12 0.98 5.74
C VAL A 115 0.07 -0.02 6.20
N LEU A 116 -0.37 -0.87 5.30
CA LEU A 116 -1.29 -1.97 5.57
C LEU A 116 -0.56 -3.29 5.38
N LEU A 117 -0.68 -4.16 6.36
CA LEU A 117 -0.37 -5.58 6.27
C LEU A 117 -1.68 -6.36 6.36
N SER A 118 -1.99 -7.15 5.35
CA SER A 118 -3.24 -7.90 5.23
C SER A 118 -3.01 -9.30 4.65
N PRO A 119 -3.97 -10.23 4.72
CA PRO A 119 -3.87 -11.54 4.07
C PRO A 119 -3.62 -11.47 2.56
N ALA A 120 -4.05 -10.39 1.89
CA ALA A 120 -3.81 -10.18 0.46
C ALA A 120 -2.32 -9.97 0.12
N ASP A 121 -1.46 -9.66 1.10
CA ASP A 121 -0.02 -9.49 0.88
C ASP A 121 0.70 -10.78 0.47
N MET A 122 0.06 -11.93 0.64
CA MET A 122 0.57 -13.20 0.06
C MET A 122 0.79 -13.10 -1.46
N GLU A 123 0.00 -12.27 -2.16
CA GLU A 123 0.14 -12.01 -3.60
C GLU A 123 1.44 -11.27 -3.96
N LEU A 124 2.11 -10.60 -3.02
CA LEU A 124 3.43 -10.01 -3.28
C LEU A 124 4.47 -11.06 -3.65
N THR A 125 4.39 -12.23 -3.02
CA THR A 125 5.37 -13.31 -3.24
C THR A 125 4.87 -14.34 -4.26
N ALA A 126 3.58 -14.66 -4.26
CA ALA A 126 2.98 -15.70 -5.11
C ALA A 126 2.43 -15.15 -6.44
N GLY A 127 1.96 -13.89 -6.44
CA GLY A 127 1.27 -13.29 -7.56
C GLY A 127 2.16 -12.76 -8.68
N GLU A 128 1.54 -12.03 -9.58
CA GLU A 128 2.15 -11.49 -10.79
C GLU A 128 3.14 -10.33 -10.48
N PRO A 129 4.08 -10.04 -11.39
CA PRO A 129 4.99 -8.89 -11.27
C PRO A 129 4.29 -7.55 -11.04
N SER A 130 3.04 -7.41 -11.48
CA SER A 130 2.20 -6.22 -11.25
C SER A 130 1.99 -5.91 -9.78
N GLU A 131 1.81 -6.94 -8.93
CA GLU A 131 1.62 -6.74 -7.48
C GLU A 131 2.92 -6.25 -6.82
N ARG A 132 4.06 -6.81 -7.23
CA ARG A 132 5.37 -6.37 -6.73
C ARG A 132 5.71 -4.95 -7.15
N ARG A 133 5.42 -4.57 -8.42
CA ARG A 133 5.56 -3.17 -8.86
C ARG A 133 4.64 -2.24 -8.07
N ARG A 134 3.37 -2.63 -7.88
CA ARG A 134 2.41 -1.86 -7.09
C ARG A 134 2.92 -1.59 -5.67
N PHE A 135 3.56 -2.57 -5.04
CA PHE A 135 4.16 -2.41 -3.71
C PHE A 135 5.24 -1.32 -3.70
N VAL A 136 6.21 -1.38 -4.62
CA VAL A 136 7.27 -0.37 -4.72
C VAL A 136 6.72 0.99 -5.14
N ASP A 137 5.76 1.01 -6.07
CA ASP A 137 5.09 2.24 -6.51
C ASP A 137 4.32 2.92 -5.37
N GLN A 138 3.73 2.15 -4.45
CA GLN A 138 3.09 2.69 -3.25
C GLN A 138 4.09 3.36 -2.30
N ILE A 139 5.27 2.78 -2.12
CA ILE A 139 6.33 3.39 -1.29
C ILE A 139 6.80 4.69 -1.93
N ALA A 140 7.22 4.61 -3.20
CA ALA A 140 7.78 5.74 -3.92
C ALA A 140 6.76 6.88 -4.09
N SER A 141 5.49 6.57 -4.36
CA SER A 141 4.43 7.58 -4.51
C SER A 141 4.10 8.32 -3.22
N GLN A 142 4.20 7.66 -2.06
CA GLN A 142 3.96 8.32 -0.77
C GLN A 142 5.12 9.24 -0.38
N SER A 143 6.36 8.88 -0.73
CA SER A 143 7.56 9.64 -0.36
C SER A 143 7.97 10.70 -1.37
N ASP A 144 7.52 10.59 -2.63
CA ASP A 144 7.94 11.45 -3.73
C ASP A 144 6.77 11.82 -4.68
N PRO A 145 6.20 13.02 -4.55
CA PRO A 145 5.14 13.49 -5.44
C PRO A 145 5.52 13.51 -6.94
N ARG A 146 6.82 13.74 -7.25
CA ARG A 146 7.32 13.71 -8.63
C ARG A 146 7.26 12.30 -9.21
N TYR A 147 7.46 11.29 -8.37
CA TYR A 147 7.33 9.90 -8.78
C TYR A 147 5.91 9.56 -9.23
N LEU A 148 4.92 9.95 -8.43
CA LEU A 148 3.51 9.71 -8.77
C LEU A 148 3.12 10.43 -10.08
N ASP A 149 3.54 11.68 -10.25
CA ASP A 149 3.31 12.43 -11.50
C ASP A 149 3.98 11.74 -12.71
N ALA A 150 5.21 11.27 -12.55
CA ALA A 150 5.92 10.55 -13.62
C ALA A 150 5.23 9.21 -13.94
N LEU A 151 4.80 8.45 -12.92
CA LEU A 151 4.10 7.18 -13.10
C LEU A 151 2.78 7.36 -13.86
N VAL A 152 2.01 8.42 -13.54
CA VAL A 152 0.76 8.75 -14.24
C VAL A 152 1.05 9.13 -15.68
N ARG A 153 2.00 10.06 -15.95
CA ARG A 153 2.37 10.47 -17.31
C ARG A 153 2.85 9.30 -18.17
N TYR A 154 3.67 8.43 -17.59
CA TYR A 154 4.12 7.22 -18.27
C TYR A 154 2.95 6.31 -18.65
N SER A 155 2.03 6.08 -17.71
CA SER A 155 0.87 5.23 -17.93
C SER A 155 -0.08 5.80 -18.99
N ASP A 156 -0.34 7.11 -18.96
CA ASP A 156 -1.20 7.79 -19.93
C ASP A 156 -0.60 7.76 -21.35
N ALA A 157 0.70 8.03 -21.47
CA ALA A 157 1.40 7.98 -22.77
C ALA A 157 1.44 6.54 -23.32
N MET A 158 1.68 5.55 -22.46
CA MET A 158 1.64 4.12 -22.84
C MET A 158 0.24 3.70 -23.30
N GLU A 159 -0.81 4.12 -22.61
CA GLU A 159 -2.18 3.81 -23.03
C GLU A 159 -2.52 4.43 -24.38
N GLN A 160 -2.10 5.69 -24.62
CA GLN A 160 -2.26 6.34 -25.92
C GLN A 160 -1.49 5.60 -27.02
N ARG A 161 -0.23 5.22 -26.75
CA ARG A 161 0.56 4.41 -27.70
C ARG A 161 -0.11 3.06 -27.97
N ASN A 162 -0.65 2.39 -26.97
CA ASN A 162 -1.36 1.13 -27.16
C ASN A 162 -2.65 1.29 -27.99
N ARG A 163 -3.32 2.45 -27.91
CA ARG A 163 -4.46 2.76 -28.81
C ARG A 163 -4.03 2.89 -30.26
N LEU A 164 -2.89 3.56 -30.53
CA LEU A 164 -2.33 3.65 -31.89
C LEU A 164 -1.93 2.28 -32.44
N LEU A 165 -1.29 1.44 -31.61
CA LEU A 165 -0.91 0.08 -32.00
C LEU A 165 -2.13 -0.76 -32.41
N ARG A 166 -3.21 -0.70 -31.63
CA ARG A 166 -4.46 -1.42 -31.95
C ARG A 166 -5.20 -0.86 -33.18
N ALA A 167 -5.03 0.42 -33.44
CA ALA A 167 -5.58 1.07 -34.65
C ALA A 167 -4.68 0.90 -35.87
N GLU A 168 -3.56 0.18 -35.75
CA GLU A 168 -2.55 0.00 -36.80
C GLU A 168 -2.12 1.32 -37.47
N SER A 169 -2.03 2.39 -36.65
CA SER A 169 -1.71 3.75 -37.14
C SER A 169 -0.31 3.79 -37.74
N GLU A 170 -0.18 4.46 -38.87
CA GLU A 170 1.09 4.72 -39.57
C GLU A 170 1.73 6.06 -39.17
N ASP A 171 1.12 6.82 -38.25
CA ASP A 171 1.60 8.13 -37.80
C ASP A 171 2.88 8.01 -36.96
N SER A 172 4.01 8.03 -37.64
CA SER A 172 5.33 7.93 -37.02
C SER A 172 5.60 9.09 -36.06
N ALA A 173 5.17 10.31 -36.37
CA ALA A 173 5.42 11.50 -35.58
C ALA A 173 4.70 11.40 -34.22
N LEU A 174 3.47 10.86 -34.20
CA LEU A 174 2.71 10.67 -32.98
C LEU A 174 3.33 9.56 -32.08
N TYR A 175 3.82 8.46 -32.69
CA TYR A 175 4.58 7.46 -31.94
C TYR A 175 5.82 8.07 -31.30
N GLU A 176 6.62 8.83 -32.04
CA GLU A 176 7.83 9.47 -31.54
C GLU A 176 7.55 10.41 -30.38
N ALA A 177 6.51 11.24 -30.49
CA ALA A 177 6.10 12.16 -29.43
C ALA A 177 5.69 11.42 -28.14
N LEU A 178 4.92 10.32 -28.26
CA LEU A 178 4.51 9.51 -27.11
C LEU A 178 5.70 8.74 -26.50
N GLU A 179 6.59 8.20 -27.34
CA GLU A 179 7.79 7.47 -26.91
C GLU A 179 8.76 8.39 -26.17
N LEU A 180 8.93 9.64 -26.58
CA LEU A 180 9.69 10.67 -25.84
C LEU A 180 9.07 10.98 -24.47
N GLN A 181 7.73 11.10 -24.40
CA GLN A 181 7.05 11.28 -23.12
C GLN A 181 7.23 10.06 -22.19
N MET A 182 7.14 8.85 -22.76
CA MET A 182 7.37 7.61 -22.03
C MET A 182 8.83 7.53 -21.55
N ASP A 183 9.81 7.96 -22.34
CA ASP A 183 11.22 7.96 -21.93
C ASP A 183 11.48 8.93 -20.78
N ALA A 184 11.03 10.17 -20.90
CA ALA A 184 11.23 11.18 -19.87
C ALA A 184 10.63 10.76 -18.52
N ALA A 185 9.40 10.27 -18.54
CA ALA A 185 8.70 9.82 -17.32
C ALA A 185 9.21 8.46 -16.81
N GLY A 186 9.37 7.48 -17.70
CA GLY A 186 9.77 6.13 -17.38
C GLY A 186 11.21 6.02 -16.86
N THR A 187 12.13 6.84 -17.36
CA THR A 187 13.50 6.96 -16.84
C THR A 187 13.49 7.34 -15.36
N TYR A 188 12.66 8.30 -14.97
CA TYR A 188 12.51 8.69 -13.58
C TYR A 188 11.91 7.56 -12.73
N VAL A 189 10.87 6.88 -13.23
CA VAL A 189 10.25 5.72 -12.56
C VAL A 189 11.28 4.63 -12.29
N CYS A 190 12.07 4.23 -13.30
CA CYS A 190 13.09 3.19 -13.15
C CYS A 190 14.14 3.56 -12.09
N ARG A 191 14.67 4.80 -12.14
CA ARG A 191 15.67 5.28 -11.17
C ARG A 191 15.14 5.26 -9.74
N ARG A 192 13.91 5.70 -9.55
CA ARG A 192 13.29 5.76 -8.22
C ARG A 192 12.95 4.37 -7.67
N ARG A 193 12.51 3.44 -8.53
CA ARG A 193 12.30 2.03 -8.13
C ARG A 193 13.62 1.39 -7.70
N ALA A 194 14.70 1.56 -8.48
CA ALA A 194 16.01 1.02 -8.14
C ALA A 194 16.49 1.54 -6.78
N ALA A 195 16.47 2.86 -6.58
CA ALA A 195 16.84 3.49 -5.32
C ALA A 195 15.94 3.05 -4.14
N CYS A 196 14.64 2.84 -4.39
CA CYS A 196 13.71 2.37 -3.37
C CYS A 196 14.05 0.94 -2.92
N ILE A 197 14.33 0.03 -3.84
CA ILE A 197 14.70 -1.36 -3.51
C ILE A 197 16.07 -1.40 -2.81
N GLU A 198 17.05 -0.63 -3.28
CA GLU A 198 18.37 -0.52 -2.65
C GLU A 198 18.26 -0.04 -1.19
N ALA A 199 17.39 0.93 -0.92
CA ALA A 199 17.16 1.43 0.44
C ALA A 199 16.32 0.48 1.30
N LEU A 200 15.40 -0.27 0.70
CA LEU A 200 14.47 -1.17 1.38
C LEU A 200 15.14 -2.48 1.82
N GLU A 201 16.02 -3.02 0.98
CA GLU A 201 16.59 -4.36 1.13
C GLU A 201 17.30 -4.57 2.49
N PRO A 202 18.23 -3.70 2.95
CA PRO A 202 18.91 -3.90 4.22
C PRO A 202 17.97 -3.78 5.42
N VAL A 203 16.95 -2.90 5.35
CA VAL A 203 15.94 -2.75 6.38
C VAL A 203 15.03 -3.98 6.44
N PHE A 204 14.65 -4.48 5.28
CA PHE A 204 13.86 -5.71 5.15
C PHE A 204 14.58 -6.93 5.76
N ARG A 205 15.86 -7.14 5.44
CA ARG A 205 16.67 -8.21 6.02
C ARG A 205 16.72 -8.15 7.54
N ARG A 206 16.87 -6.97 8.10
CA ARG A 206 16.90 -6.77 9.54
C ARG A 206 15.57 -7.17 10.19
N TYR A 207 14.43 -6.74 9.63
CA TYR A 207 13.12 -7.14 10.17
C TYR A 207 12.86 -8.63 10.00
N TYR A 208 13.27 -9.21 8.87
CA TYR A 208 13.13 -10.65 8.67
C TYR A 208 13.92 -11.45 9.70
N ALA A 209 15.19 -11.12 9.91
CA ALA A 209 16.04 -11.75 10.92
C ALA A 209 15.49 -11.59 12.36
N GLY A 210 14.76 -10.51 12.64
CA GLY A 210 14.05 -10.32 13.91
C GLY A 210 12.88 -11.28 14.12
N ILE A 211 12.24 -11.76 13.02
CA ILE A 211 11.06 -12.63 13.07
C ILE A 211 11.43 -14.11 12.91
N ALA A 212 12.39 -14.44 12.03
CA ALA A 212 12.82 -15.81 11.75
C ALA A 212 14.34 -15.95 11.79
N ASP A 213 14.83 -17.12 12.25
CA ASP A 213 16.26 -17.40 12.34
C ASP A 213 16.71 -18.31 11.18
N GLY A 214 17.96 -18.13 10.73
CA GLY A 214 18.65 -19.08 9.86
C GLY A 214 18.23 -19.03 8.39
N GLU A 215 17.35 -18.13 7.98
CA GLU A 215 16.88 -17.95 6.61
C GLU A 215 17.47 -16.66 6.03
N LEU A 216 17.84 -16.65 4.74
CA LEU A 216 18.48 -15.53 4.06
C LEU A 216 17.54 -14.91 3.01
N PRO A 217 16.72 -13.92 3.40
CA PRO A 217 15.87 -13.23 2.45
C PRO A 217 16.65 -12.22 1.62
N ALA A 218 16.24 -12.00 0.37
CA ALA A 218 16.82 -10.94 -0.47
C ALA A 218 15.78 -10.35 -1.42
N LEU A 219 16.03 -9.07 -1.79
CA LEU A 219 15.28 -8.32 -2.77
C LEU A 219 16.23 -7.77 -3.83
N ALA A 220 15.83 -7.86 -5.09
CA ALA A 220 16.56 -7.23 -6.19
C ALA A 220 15.59 -6.60 -7.20
N TYR A 221 15.95 -5.43 -7.71
CA TYR A 221 15.20 -4.82 -8.82
C TYR A 221 15.61 -5.49 -10.13
N ALA A 222 14.64 -6.00 -10.86
CA ALA A 222 14.80 -6.65 -12.15
C ALA A 222 14.20 -5.79 -13.28
N PRO A 223 14.94 -4.79 -13.78
CA PRO A 223 14.45 -3.89 -14.82
C PRO A 223 14.38 -4.58 -16.18
N SER A 224 13.31 -4.28 -16.94
CA SER A 224 13.14 -4.77 -18.31
C SER A 224 14.19 -4.23 -19.29
N LEU A 225 14.79 -3.08 -18.97
CA LEU A 225 15.85 -2.42 -19.74
C LEU A 225 17.26 -2.86 -19.33
N ARG A 226 17.41 -3.73 -18.34
CA ARG A 226 18.69 -4.27 -17.86
C ARG A 226 19.74 -3.17 -17.60
N GLU A 227 20.92 -3.27 -18.25
CA GLU A 227 22.05 -2.35 -18.05
C GLU A 227 21.77 -0.89 -18.42
N LYS A 228 20.76 -0.62 -19.25
CA LYS A 228 20.36 0.73 -19.66
C LYS A 228 19.29 1.35 -18.76
N VAL A 229 18.98 0.73 -17.62
CA VAL A 229 17.96 1.22 -16.69
C VAL A 229 18.26 2.63 -16.23
N GLY A 230 17.26 3.52 -16.33
CA GLY A 230 17.39 4.91 -15.90
C GLY A 230 18.29 5.79 -16.77
N GLN A 231 18.75 5.34 -17.93
CA GLN A 231 19.47 6.17 -18.89
C GLN A 231 18.48 6.90 -19.80
N PRO A 232 18.61 8.21 -20.00
CA PRO A 232 17.79 8.96 -20.97
C PRO A 232 17.95 8.39 -22.38
N GLY A 233 16.85 8.29 -23.12
CA GLY A 233 16.83 7.74 -24.47
C GLY A 233 16.69 6.21 -24.53
N ALA A 234 16.97 5.50 -23.45
CA ALA A 234 16.95 4.03 -23.45
C ALA A 234 15.55 3.44 -23.72
N ILE A 235 14.50 4.08 -23.22
CA ILE A 235 13.11 3.66 -23.48
C ILE A 235 12.73 3.97 -24.92
N THR A 236 13.03 5.17 -25.41
CA THR A 236 12.78 5.56 -26.82
C THR A 236 13.45 4.60 -27.78
N ASP A 237 14.76 4.32 -27.61
CA ASP A 237 15.50 3.38 -28.46
C ASP A 237 14.85 1.99 -28.45
N LYS A 238 14.46 1.52 -27.27
CA LYS A 238 13.85 0.20 -27.11
C LYS A 238 12.49 0.12 -27.79
N LEU A 239 11.65 1.15 -27.62
CA LEU A 239 10.32 1.20 -28.22
C LEU A 239 10.38 1.35 -29.74
N ALA A 240 11.29 2.17 -30.28
CA ALA A 240 11.52 2.29 -31.71
C ALA A 240 11.95 0.95 -32.31
N ALA A 241 12.90 0.25 -31.67
CA ALA A 241 13.39 -1.07 -32.12
C ALA A 241 12.31 -2.16 -32.05
N SER A 242 11.35 -2.07 -31.10
CA SER A 242 10.28 -3.05 -30.92
C SER A 242 8.98 -2.70 -31.63
N ARG A 243 8.86 -1.57 -32.30
CA ARG A 243 7.59 -1.06 -32.87
C ARG A 243 6.89 -2.05 -33.78
N LYS A 244 7.62 -2.71 -34.69
CA LYS A 244 7.05 -3.75 -35.58
C LYS A 244 6.42 -4.90 -34.80
N ARG A 245 7.10 -5.36 -33.74
CA ARG A 245 6.59 -6.40 -32.86
C ARG A 245 5.36 -5.93 -32.08
N ASP A 246 5.43 -4.72 -31.53
CA ASP A 246 4.35 -4.12 -30.75
C ASP A 246 3.07 -3.92 -31.60
N LEU A 247 3.21 -3.59 -32.91
CA LEU A 247 2.09 -3.53 -33.85
C LEU A 247 1.41 -4.91 -34.02
N ILE A 248 2.17 -5.97 -34.14
CA ILE A 248 1.62 -7.33 -34.24
C ILE A 248 0.90 -7.73 -32.93
N LEU A 249 1.44 -7.33 -31.78
CA LEU A 249 0.89 -7.65 -30.46
C LEU A 249 -0.30 -6.76 -30.07
N GLY A 250 -0.44 -5.56 -30.66
CA GLY A 250 -1.43 -4.56 -30.27
C GLY A 250 -1.16 -3.88 -28.92
N TYR A 251 0.03 -4.04 -28.35
CA TYR A 251 0.43 -3.41 -27.09
C TYR A 251 1.95 -3.24 -26.96
N THR A 252 2.36 -2.34 -26.07
CA THR A 252 3.76 -2.06 -25.74
C THR A 252 4.36 -3.20 -24.93
N ALA A 253 5.34 -3.89 -25.47
CA ALA A 253 5.93 -5.10 -24.86
C ALA A 253 7.19 -4.83 -24.00
N SER A 254 7.71 -3.59 -23.98
CA SER A 254 8.96 -3.25 -23.28
C SER A 254 8.82 -1.93 -22.53
N GLY A 255 9.48 -1.80 -21.37
CA GLY A 255 9.49 -0.58 -20.57
C GLY A 255 9.18 -0.84 -19.08
N PRO A 256 9.16 0.19 -18.23
CA PRO A 256 8.98 0.08 -16.76
C PRO A 256 7.75 -0.72 -16.31
N HIS A 257 6.69 -0.78 -17.10
CA HIS A 257 5.50 -1.59 -16.83
C HIS A 257 5.75 -3.10 -16.95
N ARG A 258 6.93 -3.51 -17.42
CA ARG A 258 7.40 -4.91 -17.52
C ARG A 258 8.51 -5.27 -16.52
N ASP A 259 8.92 -4.31 -15.69
CA ASP A 259 9.89 -4.56 -14.64
C ASP A 259 9.36 -5.55 -13.61
N ASP A 260 10.27 -6.19 -12.88
CA ASP A 260 9.93 -7.03 -11.73
C ASP A 260 10.80 -6.70 -10.52
N ILE A 261 10.43 -7.24 -9.39
CA ILE A 261 11.23 -7.29 -8.18
C ILE A 261 11.45 -8.77 -7.84
N GLU A 262 12.69 -9.20 -7.92
CA GLU A 262 13.06 -10.54 -7.51
C GLU A 262 13.01 -10.65 -6.00
N MET A 263 12.31 -11.66 -5.51
CA MET A 263 12.14 -11.98 -4.11
C MET A 263 12.64 -13.38 -3.86
N THR A 264 13.74 -13.51 -3.11
CA THR A 264 14.38 -14.80 -2.86
C THR A 264 14.50 -15.09 -1.36
N LEU A 265 14.55 -16.38 -1.04
CA LEU A 265 14.85 -16.93 0.27
C LEU A 265 15.89 -18.03 0.06
N ASP A 266 17.03 -17.96 0.75
CA ASP A 266 18.15 -18.89 0.59
C ASP A 266 18.59 -19.05 -0.90
N GLY A 267 18.54 -17.95 -1.66
CA GLY A 267 18.93 -17.90 -3.06
C GLY A 267 17.89 -18.44 -4.06
N ALA A 268 16.75 -18.98 -3.60
CA ALA A 268 15.69 -19.49 -4.47
C ALA A 268 14.45 -18.58 -4.44
N PRO A 269 13.66 -18.49 -5.54
CA PRO A 269 12.46 -17.66 -5.57
C PRO A 269 11.44 -18.06 -4.50
N VAL A 270 11.01 -17.09 -3.66
CA VAL A 270 10.06 -17.29 -2.55
C VAL A 270 8.82 -18.06 -3.01
N ARG A 271 8.24 -17.68 -4.16
CA ARG A 271 7.03 -18.31 -4.72
C ARG A 271 7.14 -19.81 -4.95
N ARG A 272 8.37 -20.37 -5.03
CA ARG A 272 8.60 -21.79 -5.33
C ARG A 272 8.88 -22.63 -4.10
N ILE A 273 9.49 -22.03 -3.07
CA ILE A 273 10.05 -22.81 -1.97
C ILE A 273 9.44 -22.47 -0.61
N ALA A 274 8.90 -21.25 -0.45
CA ALA A 274 8.47 -20.80 0.86
C ALA A 274 7.17 -21.47 1.32
N SER A 275 7.15 -21.92 2.57
CA SER A 275 5.94 -22.31 3.27
C SER A 275 5.02 -21.09 3.50
N GLN A 276 3.76 -21.34 3.88
CA GLN A 276 2.82 -20.25 4.21
C GLN A 276 3.34 -19.37 5.35
N GLY A 277 3.95 -19.96 6.38
CA GLY A 277 4.55 -19.22 7.49
C GLY A 277 5.76 -18.36 7.05
N GLN A 278 6.64 -18.92 6.19
CA GLN A 278 7.76 -18.17 5.60
C GLN A 278 7.28 -17.02 4.72
N THR A 279 6.26 -17.24 3.91
CA THR A 279 5.63 -16.20 3.06
C THR A 279 5.06 -15.07 3.92
N LYS A 280 4.34 -15.38 5.00
CA LYS A 280 3.84 -14.36 5.93
C LYS A 280 4.95 -13.61 6.65
N THR A 281 5.99 -14.30 7.08
CA THR A 281 7.18 -13.66 7.67
C THR A 281 7.82 -12.69 6.67
N TYR A 282 7.97 -13.13 5.42
CA TYR A 282 8.54 -12.33 4.35
C TYR A 282 7.73 -11.06 4.09
N THR A 283 6.41 -11.19 3.94
CA THR A 283 5.51 -10.05 3.70
C THR A 283 5.41 -9.12 4.90
N SER A 284 5.40 -9.65 6.13
CA SER A 284 5.41 -8.84 7.37
C SER A 284 6.69 -8.01 7.46
N ALA A 285 7.86 -8.63 7.25
CA ALA A 285 9.14 -7.93 7.25
C ALA A 285 9.21 -6.84 6.17
N LEU A 286 8.66 -7.11 4.95
CA LEU A 286 8.55 -6.10 3.88
C LEU A 286 7.70 -4.89 4.31
N ARG A 287 6.57 -5.12 4.95
CA ARG A 287 5.68 -4.04 5.40
C ARG A 287 6.29 -3.23 6.54
N PHE A 288 7.00 -3.87 7.46
CA PHE A 288 7.75 -3.16 8.51
C PHE A 288 8.90 -2.34 7.92
N ALA A 289 9.61 -2.87 6.94
CA ALA A 289 10.64 -2.13 6.22
C ALA A 289 10.05 -0.95 5.43
N GLN A 290 8.93 -1.14 4.75
CA GLN A 290 8.17 -0.06 4.10
C GLN A 290 7.82 1.05 5.10
N TYR A 291 7.31 0.68 6.29
CA TYR A 291 6.95 1.63 7.33
C TYR A 291 8.15 2.48 7.75
N GLU A 292 9.28 1.85 8.02
CA GLU A 292 10.49 2.54 8.45
C GLU A 292 11.03 3.46 7.36
N LEU A 293 11.05 2.99 6.12
CA LEU A 293 11.47 3.78 4.98
C LEU A 293 10.62 5.05 4.82
N LEU A 294 9.29 4.90 4.87
CA LEU A 294 8.36 6.03 4.81
C LEU A 294 8.53 6.98 6.00
N ARG A 295 8.70 6.46 7.21
CA ARG A 295 8.95 7.27 8.41
C ARG A 295 10.22 8.12 8.26
N ARG A 296 11.29 7.52 7.76
CA ARG A 296 12.57 8.20 7.51
C ARG A 296 12.42 9.30 6.45
N ASP A 297 11.82 8.96 5.31
CA ASP A 297 11.75 9.85 4.15
C ASP A 297 10.77 11.02 4.36
N LEU A 298 9.67 10.79 5.09
CA LEU A 298 8.65 11.80 5.35
C LEU A 298 8.84 12.60 6.64
N GLY A 299 9.70 12.10 7.55
CA GLY A 299 9.88 12.70 8.89
C GLY A 299 8.63 12.63 9.79
N ILE A 300 7.65 11.78 9.43
CA ILE A 300 6.43 11.54 10.22
C ILE A 300 6.14 10.04 10.25
N SER A 301 5.64 9.54 11.39
CA SER A 301 5.24 8.14 11.51
C SER A 301 3.96 7.88 10.73
N PRO A 302 3.95 6.92 9.77
CA PRO A 302 2.72 6.45 9.12
C PRO A 302 1.74 5.84 10.12
N LEU A 303 0.47 5.65 9.75
CA LEU A 303 -0.41 4.70 10.42
C LEU A 303 0.01 3.28 10.02
N LEU A 304 -0.01 2.34 10.97
CA LEU A 304 0.21 0.92 10.71
C LEU A 304 -1.11 0.17 10.90
N LEU A 305 -1.59 -0.45 9.84
CA LEU A 305 -2.80 -1.29 9.86
C LEU A 305 -2.37 -2.75 9.74
N LEU A 306 -2.85 -3.59 10.66
CA LEU A 306 -2.56 -5.03 10.74
C LEU A 306 -3.89 -5.79 10.69
N ASP A 307 -4.22 -6.35 9.52
CA ASP A 307 -5.48 -7.06 9.28
C ASP A 307 -5.26 -8.56 9.36
N ASP A 308 -5.75 -9.20 10.42
CA ASP A 308 -5.79 -10.67 10.61
C ASP A 308 -4.42 -11.36 10.37
N ILE A 309 -3.35 -10.73 10.88
CA ILE A 309 -1.96 -11.11 10.52
C ILE A 309 -1.45 -12.37 11.22
N PHE A 310 -2.04 -12.76 12.35
CA PHE A 310 -1.53 -13.86 13.19
C PHE A 310 -1.97 -15.24 12.72
N ASP A 311 -2.98 -15.32 11.83
CA ASP A 311 -3.43 -16.59 11.27
C ASP A 311 -2.30 -17.32 10.53
N LYS A 312 -2.19 -18.65 10.67
CA LYS A 312 -1.20 -19.53 10.00
C LYS A 312 0.28 -19.25 10.33
N LEU A 313 0.58 -18.54 11.38
CA LEU A 313 1.91 -18.41 11.97
C LEU A 313 2.04 -19.33 13.17
N ASP A 314 3.25 -19.85 13.39
CA ASP A 314 3.59 -20.52 14.64
C ASP A 314 3.70 -19.52 15.81
N ALA A 315 3.56 -20.02 17.05
CA ALA A 315 3.55 -19.17 18.24
C ALA A 315 4.81 -18.31 18.39
N ARG A 316 5.98 -18.82 18.00
CA ARG A 316 7.26 -18.08 18.10
C ARG A 316 7.30 -16.89 17.16
N ARG A 317 6.80 -17.04 15.91
CA ARG A 317 6.73 -15.94 14.95
C ARG A 317 5.69 -14.90 15.35
N VAL A 318 4.55 -15.35 15.88
CA VAL A 318 3.51 -14.45 16.44
C VAL A 318 4.12 -13.59 17.57
N GLU A 319 4.79 -14.22 18.56
CA GLU A 319 5.45 -13.53 19.67
C GLU A 319 6.46 -12.48 19.18
N ARG A 320 7.31 -12.83 18.20
CA ARG A 320 8.30 -11.91 17.65
C ARG A 320 7.68 -10.74 16.88
N ILE A 321 6.61 -10.99 16.14
CA ILE A 321 5.87 -9.92 15.46
C ILE A 321 5.22 -8.99 16.50
N ILE A 322 4.59 -9.55 17.55
CA ILE A 322 4.02 -8.77 18.65
C ILE A 322 5.10 -7.92 19.33
N ALA A 323 6.24 -8.51 19.68
CA ALA A 323 7.36 -7.80 20.29
C ALA A 323 7.87 -6.66 19.38
N THR A 324 7.98 -6.91 18.05
CA THR A 324 8.37 -5.89 17.07
C THR A 324 7.38 -4.73 17.05
N VAL A 325 6.08 -5.03 17.06
CA VAL A 325 5.00 -4.03 17.00
C VAL A 325 4.85 -3.30 18.34
N ALA A 326 5.11 -3.97 19.45
CA ALA A 326 5.05 -3.42 20.80
C ALA A 326 6.18 -2.42 21.09
N ASP A 327 7.30 -2.48 20.34
CA ASP A 327 8.37 -1.50 20.50
C ASP A 327 7.84 -0.07 20.25
N SER A 328 7.69 0.66 21.36
CA SER A 328 7.08 1.99 21.36
C SER A 328 7.88 3.02 20.58
N THR A 329 9.14 2.75 20.24
CA THR A 329 10.04 3.66 19.53
C THR A 329 9.98 3.46 18.02
N SER A 330 9.68 2.23 17.58
CA SER A 330 9.73 1.85 16.17
C SER A 330 8.47 2.27 15.40
N PHE A 331 7.29 2.07 15.97
CA PHE A 331 6.02 2.34 15.30
C PHE A 331 5.23 3.46 15.99
N GLY A 332 4.49 4.26 15.19
CA GLY A 332 3.55 5.27 15.68
C GLY A 332 2.23 4.66 16.14
N GLN A 333 1.11 5.13 15.59
CA GLN A 333 -0.22 4.59 15.88
C GLN A 333 -0.51 3.34 15.07
N ILE A 334 -1.06 2.31 15.73
CA ILE A 334 -1.28 0.98 15.18
C ILE A 334 -2.75 0.60 15.35
N PHE A 335 -3.31 -0.04 14.32
CA PHE A 335 -4.66 -0.60 14.29
C PHE A 335 -4.54 -2.09 13.98
N ILE A 336 -5.05 -2.94 14.86
CA ILE A 336 -4.94 -4.40 14.76
C ILE A 336 -6.35 -4.99 14.75
N THR A 337 -6.62 -5.85 13.77
CA THR A 337 -7.83 -6.67 13.75
C THR A 337 -7.46 -8.13 13.98
N ASP A 338 -8.26 -8.86 14.73
CA ASP A 338 -8.12 -10.30 14.93
C ASP A 338 -9.48 -10.94 15.24
N THR A 339 -9.59 -12.23 14.96
CA THR A 339 -10.70 -13.09 15.40
C THR A 339 -10.41 -13.75 16.74
N ASN A 340 -9.14 -13.86 17.12
CA ASN A 340 -8.69 -14.54 18.34
C ASN A 340 -8.37 -13.53 19.44
N ARG A 341 -9.20 -13.53 20.50
CA ARG A 341 -9.01 -12.66 21.66
C ARG A 341 -7.65 -12.84 22.33
N ARG A 342 -7.14 -14.07 22.39
CA ARG A 342 -5.86 -14.36 23.04
C ARG A 342 -4.70 -13.59 22.42
N HIS A 343 -4.62 -13.52 21.09
CA HIS A 343 -3.57 -12.76 20.40
C HIS A 343 -3.64 -11.27 20.74
N LEU A 344 -4.85 -10.69 20.80
CA LEU A 344 -5.02 -9.29 21.17
C LEU A 344 -4.70 -9.02 22.63
N ASP A 345 -5.12 -9.92 23.55
CA ASP A 345 -4.81 -9.82 24.98
C ASP A 345 -3.28 -9.93 25.22
N GLU A 346 -2.57 -10.81 24.49
CA GLU A 346 -1.11 -10.92 24.53
C GLU A 346 -0.45 -9.64 23.99
N THR A 347 -0.91 -9.11 22.84
CA THR A 347 -0.42 -7.86 22.26
C THR A 347 -0.62 -6.69 23.24
N VAL A 348 -1.82 -6.55 23.79
CA VAL A 348 -2.12 -5.47 24.77
C VAL A 348 -1.28 -5.60 26.02
N ARG A 349 -1.03 -6.83 26.52
CA ARG A 349 -0.20 -7.08 27.70
C ARG A 349 1.26 -6.68 27.45
N GLU A 350 1.87 -7.12 26.36
CA GLU A 350 3.23 -6.75 25.97
C GLU A 350 3.41 -5.22 25.91
N ILE A 351 2.40 -4.56 25.35
CA ILE A 351 2.39 -3.10 25.21
C ILE A 351 2.16 -2.42 26.56
N SER A 352 1.30 -2.98 27.42
CA SER A 352 1.03 -2.43 28.76
C SER A 352 2.30 -2.41 29.62
N VAL A 353 3.24 -3.35 29.42
CA VAL A 353 4.56 -3.34 30.06
C VAL A 353 5.35 -2.08 29.67
N THR A 354 5.17 -1.56 28.48
CA THR A 354 5.80 -0.30 28.01
C THR A 354 5.07 0.96 28.47
N GLY A 355 3.91 0.85 29.13
CA GLY A 355 3.07 1.99 29.53
C GLY A 355 2.35 2.69 28.36
N ALA A 356 2.36 2.11 27.17
CA ALA A 356 1.72 2.71 26.00
C ALA A 356 0.19 2.59 26.07
N PRO A 357 -0.55 3.68 25.75
CA PRO A 357 -2.01 3.66 25.81
C PRO A 357 -2.58 2.76 24.72
N SER A 358 -3.62 1.98 25.07
CA SER A 358 -4.34 1.11 24.15
C SER A 358 -5.86 1.26 24.29
N ARG A 359 -6.61 0.91 23.22
CA ARG A 359 -8.06 0.75 23.25
C ARG A 359 -8.43 -0.57 22.58
N LEU A 360 -9.38 -1.26 23.16
CA LEU A 360 -9.93 -2.53 22.67
C LEU A 360 -11.41 -2.33 22.31
N TRP A 361 -11.80 -2.87 21.17
CA TRP A 361 -13.15 -2.80 20.61
C TRP A 361 -13.64 -4.19 20.25
N THR A 362 -14.93 -4.48 20.52
CA THR A 362 -15.64 -5.59 19.89
C THR A 362 -16.36 -5.09 18.66
N VAL A 363 -16.41 -5.93 17.62
CA VAL A 363 -17.05 -5.61 16.34
C VAL A 363 -18.06 -6.68 15.99
N GLU A 364 -19.34 -6.28 15.90
CA GLU A 364 -20.45 -7.14 15.53
C GLU A 364 -21.35 -6.44 14.50
N ASN A 365 -21.50 -7.03 13.32
CA ASN A 365 -22.36 -6.52 12.24
C ASN A 365 -22.16 -5.02 11.91
N GLY A 366 -20.91 -4.53 11.93
CA GLY A 366 -20.59 -3.14 11.68
C GLY A 366 -20.81 -2.19 12.87
N ILE A 367 -21.12 -2.73 14.05
CA ILE A 367 -21.25 -1.99 15.31
C ILE A 367 -19.97 -2.20 16.11
N PHE A 368 -19.42 -1.11 16.64
CA PHE A 368 -18.18 -1.08 17.42
C PHE A 368 -18.49 -0.71 18.86
N THR A 369 -18.14 -1.58 19.80
CA THR A 369 -18.32 -1.36 21.24
C THR A 369 -16.96 -1.35 21.93
N GLN A 370 -16.62 -0.25 22.60
CA GLN A 370 -15.38 -0.15 23.35
C GLN A 370 -15.48 -0.99 24.63
N LEU A 371 -14.43 -1.79 24.92
CA LEU A 371 -14.28 -2.60 26.13
C LEU A 371 -13.56 -1.86 27.25
#